data_2be252a5cf3686519eb68ae18259846a
#
_entry.id   2be252a5cf3686519eb68ae18259846a
#
_cell.length_a   1.000
_cell.length_b   1.000
_cell.length_c   1.000
_cell.angle_alpha   90.00
_cell.angle_beta   90.00
_cell.angle_gamma   90.00
#
_symmetry.space_group_name_H-M   'P 1'
#
loop_
_entity.id
_entity.type
_entity.pdbx_description
1 polymer ?
#
loop_
_entity_poly.entity_id
_entity_poly.type
_entity_poly.pdbx_seq_one_letter_code
_entity_poly.pdbx_strand_id
1 'polypeptide(L)'
;MGIGEFFHKIGVGFTRLGENSIPHTTQAKRYGNWGEDEFVYHIRTHLPNCQIKRNIVIQTLEGNAEIDCLILYNNKLFAIEIKRWKGELTECDGQFVQRKLDRWTDEWHTKIQKSPFRQLSRAIYLLRKQVTEKAWINSIVYFEDADRISINNKNTWFDNVYSLTEYIQNNGQVSYGNNAQAFFNQCIPADYLYSNSWDKSLHCVICDDSLAFRISNKVVHKSDISTISIEHHWSYDEVKIEAKNGTRYAVNIENGSIYVIDNGYKYRYALCKLDYIHLGN
;
A
#
# COMPACT_ATOMS: atom_id res chain seq x y z
N MET A 1 43.05 12.73 -1.79
CA MET A 1 42.29 11.86 -2.69
C MET A 1 43.25 11.37 -3.76
N GLY A 2 43.46 10.05 -3.89
CA GLY A 2 44.33 9.47 -4.91
C GLY A 2 43.68 9.50 -6.30
N ILE A 3 44.50 9.54 -7.36
CA ILE A 3 43.99 9.54 -8.75
C ILE A 3 43.07 8.32 -9.01
N GLY A 4 43.40 7.16 -8.48
CA GLY A 4 42.55 5.97 -8.60
C GLY A 4 41.20 6.10 -7.92
N GLU A 5 41.14 6.72 -6.76
CA GLU A 5 39.87 7.00 -6.04
C GLU A 5 38.99 8.00 -6.81
N PHE A 6 39.60 9.00 -7.45
CA PHE A 6 38.88 9.95 -8.29
C PHE A 6 38.22 9.27 -9.50
N PHE A 7 38.99 8.44 -10.25
CA PHE A 7 38.41 7.68 -11.38
C PHE A 7 37.35 6.68 -10.96
N HIS A 8 37.52 6.02 -9.81
CA HIS A 8 36.50 5.13 -9.26
C HIS A 8 35.18 5.88 -9.00
N LYS A 9 35.23 7.03 -8.31
CA LYS A 9 34.04 7.86 -8.02
C LYS A 9 33.36 8.38 -9.29
N ILE A 10 34.13 8.75 -10.33
CA ILE A 10 33.58 9.13 -11.64
C ILE A 10 32.86 7.93 -12.26
N GLY A 11 33.47 6.76 -12.27
CA GLY A 11 32.86 5.52 -12.80
C GLY A 11 31.55 5.19 -12.11
N VAL A 12 31.52 5.25 -10.77
CA VAL A 12 30.30 5.05 -9.98
C VAL A 12 29.23 6.07 -10.35
N GLY A 13 29.61 7.37 -10.45
CA GLY A 13 28.69 8.43 -10.83
C GLY A 13 28.05 8.22 -12.19
N PHE A 14 28.82 7.81 -13.21
CA PHE A 14 28.30 7.50 -14.55
C PHE A 14 27.40 6.26 -14.54
N THR A 15 27.73 5.21 -13.81
CA THR A 15 26.88 4.02 -13.65
C THR A 15 25.53 4.40 -13.07
N ARG A 16 25.51 5.23 -12.03
CA ARG A 16 24.28 5.69 -11.36
C ARG A 16 23.41 6.53 -12.29
N LEU A 17 23.98 7.40 -13.12
CA LEU A 17 23.24 8.17 -14.13
C LEU A 17 22.62 7.30 -15.21
N GLY A 18 23.26 6.19 -15.55
CA GLY A 18 22.77 5.22 -16.55
C GLY A 18 21.67 4.27 -16.05
N GLU A 19 21.37 4.24 -14.74
CA GLU A 19 20.32 3.39 -14.19
C GLU A 19 18.92 3.81 -14.66
N ASN A 20 18.08 2.81 -14.92
CA ASN A 20 16.71 3.05 -15.39
C ASN A 20 15.88 3.80 -14.32
N SER A 21 15.12 4.79 -14.75
CA SER A 21 14.13 5.45 -13.90
C SER A 21 12.92 4.53 -13.69
N ILE A 22 12.31 4.63 -12.51
CA ILE A 22 11.06 3.92 -12.22
C ILE A 22 9.89 4.62 -12.94
N PRO A 23 8.87 3.88 -13.42
CA PRO A 23 7.75 4.47 -14.13
C PRO A 23 6.97 5.48 -13.28
N HIS A 24 6.63 6.63 -13.86
CA HIS A 24 5.79 7.63 -13.24
C HIS A 24 4.40 7.06 -12.93
N THR A 25 3.91 7.36 -11.75
CA THR A 25 2.55 7.05 -11.35
C THR A 25 1.70 8.33 -11.33
N THR A 26 0.41 8.31 -11.63
CA THR A 26 -0.45 9.50 -11.83
C THR A 26 -0.94 10.18 -10.51
N GLN A 27 -1.21 11.51 -10.47
CA GLN A 27 -1.71 12.29 -9.30
C GLN A 27 -2.92 11.66 -8.56
N ALA A 28 -3.82 10.95 -9.28
CA ALA A 28 -4.98 10.31 -8.69
C ALA A 28 -4.66 9.27 -7.60
N LYS A 29 -3.55 8.48 -7.65
CA LYS A 29 -3.12 7.54 -6.60
C LYS A 29 -2.55 8.25 -5.35
N ARG A 30 -1.85 9.41 -5.49
CA ARG A 30 -1.31 10.21 -4.37
C ARG A 30 -2.43 10.68 -3.45
N TYR A 31 -3.53 11.11 -4.05
CA TYR A 31 -4.74 11.50 -3.33
C TYR A 31 -5.39 10.30 -2.61
N GLY A 32 -5.43 9.11 -3.27
CA GLY A 32 -5.92 7.88 -2.67
C GLY A 32 -5.13 7.47 -1.43
N ASN A 33 -3.79 7.41 -1.53
CA ASN A 33 -2.93 7.00 -0.41
C ASN A 33 -3.09 7.89 0.83
N TRP A 34 -3.25 9.20 0.64
CA TRP A 34 -3.49 10.12 1.77
C TRP A 34 -4.82 9.83 2.48
N GLY A 35 -5.88 9.52 1.72
CA GLY A 35 -7.16 9.13 2.31
C GLY A 35 -7.08 7.82 3.10
N GLU A 36 -6.32 6.84 2.59
CA GLU A 36 -6.09 5.60 3.32
C GLU A 36 -5.35 5.82 4.65
N ASP A 37 -4.38 6.76 4.71
CA ASP A 37 -3.69 7.13 5.95
C ASP A 37 -4.67 7.74 6.96
N GLU A 38 -5.49 8.67 6.51
CA GLU A 38 -6.52 9.33 7.32
C GLU A 38 -7.56 8.34 7.83
N PHE A 39 -8.03 7.45 6.96
CA PHE A 39 -8.95 6.37 7.30
C PHE A 39 -8.37 5.47 8.42
N VAL A 40 -7.14 4.98 8.26
CA VAL A 40 -6.49 4.12 9.26
C VAL A 40 -6.29 4.82 10.58
N TYR A 41 -5.92 6.11 10.57
CA TYR A 41 -5.84 6.91 11.78
C TYR A 41 -7.18 6.96 12.53
N HIS A 42 -8.28 7.22 11.83
CA HIS A 42 -9.61 7.23 12.42
C HIS A 42 -10.04 5.86 12.96
N ILE A 43 -9.79 4.79 12.20
CA ILE A 43 -10.09 3.43 12.68
C ILE A 43 -9.33 3.11 13.97
N ARG A 44 -8.03 3.38 14.04
CA ARG A 44 -7.23 3.13 15.25
C ARG A 44 -7.70 3.92 16.46
N THR A 45 -8.17 5.15 16.23
CA THR A 45 -8.71 6.00 17.31
C THR A 45 -9.99 5.41 17.91
N HIS A 46 -10.88 4.83 17.11
CA HIS A 46 -12.17 4.29 17.55
C HIS A 46 -12.13 2.81 17.89
N LEU A 47 -11.15 2.06 17.37
CA LEU A 47 -10.92 0.63 17.59
C LEU A 47 -9.48 0.36 18.04
N PRO A 48 -9.05 0.81 19.24
CA PRO A 48 -7.65 0.76 19.66
C PRO A 48 -7.06 -0.66 19.71
N ASN A 49 -7.90 -1.69 19.87
CA ASN A 49 -7.48 -3.09 19.93
C ASN A 49 -7.54 -3.82 18.59
N CYS A 50 -7.79 -3.13 17.48
CA CYS A 50 -7.78 -3.76 16.18
C CYS A 50 -6.34 -3.91 15.63
N GLN A 51 -6.12 -4.98 14.85
CA GLN A 51 -4.94 -5.10 14.02
C GLN A 51 -5.31 -4.68 12.60
N ILE A 52 -4.47 -3.89 11.96
CA ILE A 52 -4.71 -3.36 10.61
C ILE A 52 -3.50 -3.66 9.73
N LYS A 53 -3.75 -4.22 8.57
CA LYS A 53 -2.81 -4.28 7.44
C LYS A 53 -3.37 -3.49 6.27
N ARG A 54 -2.51 -2.73 5.60
CA ARG A 54 -2.87 -1.87 4.47
C ARG A 54 -2.36 -2.47 3.17
N ASN A 55 -3.07 -2.16 2.10
CA ASN A 55 -2.67 -2.49 0.73
C ASN A 55 -2.16 -3.93 0.61
N ILE A 56 -3.07 -4.87 0.93
CA ILE A 56 -2.74 -6.30 0.87
C ILE A 56 -2.50 -6.69 -0.58
N VAL A 57 -1.27 -7.07 -0.89
CA VAL A 57 -0.87 -7.52 -2.23
C VAL A 57 -1.31 -8.96 -2.45
N ILE A 58 -2.04 -9.18 -3.53
CA ILE A 58 -2.56 -10.48 -3.92
C ILE A 58 -2.02 -10.81 -5.31
N GLN A 59 -1.25 -11.91 -5.39
CA GLN A 59 -0.61 -12.37 -6.62
C GLN A 59 -0.86 -13.86 -6.79
N THR A 60 -1.69 -14.22 -7.75
CA THR A 60 -2.07 -15.60 -8.04
C THR A 60 -1.97 -15.90 -9.53
N LEU A 61 -2.00 -17.17 -9.90
CA LEU A 61 -2.06 -17.59 -11.32
C LEU A 61 -3.33 -17.09 -12.03
N GLU A 62 -4.40 -16.80 -11.27
CA GLU A 62 -5.68 -16.31 -11.81
C GLU A 62 -5.72 -14.78 -11.94
N GLY A 63 -4.68 -14.08 -11.49
CA GLY A 63 -4.53 -12.63 -11.58
C GLY A 63 -4.08 -11.99 -10.28
N ASN A 64 -3.92 -10.68 -10.35
CA ASN A 64 -3.48 -9.83 -9.26
C ASN A 64 -4.62 -8.94 -8.78
N ALA A 65 -4.58 -8.60 -7.50
CA ALA A 65 -5.50 -7.66 -6.86
C ALA A 65 -4.83 -7.01 -5.64
N GLU A 66 -5.47 -6.00 -5.11
CA GLU A 66 -5.09 -5.34 -3.85
C GLU A 66 -6.35 -5.14 -3.01
N ILE A 67 -6.21 -5.20 -1.69
CA ILE A 67 -7.25 -4.79 -0.74
C ILE A 67 -6.69 -3.61 0.05
N ASP A 68 -7.36 -2.48 0.00
CA ASP A 68 -6.87 -1.22 0.58
C ASP A 68 -6.64 -1.35 2.09
N CYS A 69 -7.55 -2.04 2.81
CA CYS A 69 -7.42 -2.23 4.25
C CYS A 69 -8.00 -3.59 4.69
N LEU A 70 -7.24 -4.32 5.51
CA LEU A 70 -7.70 -5.53 6.18
C LEU A 70 -7.62 -5.32 7.69
N ILE A 71 -8.76 -5.45 8.37
CA ILE A 71 -8.88 -5.26 9.82
C ILE A 71 -9.19 -6.60 10.47
N LEU A 72 -8.44 -6.94 11.52
CA LEU A 72 -8.75 -8.01 12.45
C LEU A 72 -9.22 -7.41 13.76
N TYR A 73 -10.45 -7.73 14.15
CA TYR A 73 -11.05 -7.29 15.40
C TYR A 73 -11.91 -8.41 16.02
N ASN A 74 -11.63 -8.80 17.25
CA ASN A 74 -12.37 -9.84 17.99
C ASN A 74 -12.63 -11.12 17.15
N ASN A 75 -11.57 -11.66 16.54
CA ASN A 75 -11.62 -12.86 15.68
C ASN A 75 -12.54 -12.70 14.43
N LYS A 76 -12.82 -11.49 14.03
CA LYS A 76 -13.55 -11.14 12.78
C LYS A 76 -12.57 -10.46 11.83
N LEU A 77 -12.65 -10.81 10.53
CA LEU A 77 -11.89 -10.15 9.47
C LEU A 77 -12.80 -9.26 8.65
N PHE A 78 -12.35 -8.05 8.39
CA PHE A 78 -13.03 -7.07 7.54
C PHE A 78 -12.08 -6.62 6.45
N ALA A 79 -12.42 -6.91 5.19
CA ALA A 79 -11.74 -6.39 4.02
C ALA A 79 -12.48 -5.15 3.56
N ILE A 80 -11.77 -4.03 3.45
CA ILE A 80 -12.35 -2.73 3.16
C ILE A 80 -11.72 -2.19 1.88
N GLU A 81 -12.57 -1.78 0.96
CA GLU A 81 -12.23 -1.01 -0.24
C GLU A 81 -12.57 0.44 0.02
N ILE A 82 -11.61 1.36 -0.12
CA ILE A 82 -11.76 2.79 0.17
C ILE A 82 -11.90 3.57 -1.14
N LYS A 83 -12.96 4.36 -1.26
CA LYS A 83 -13.22 5.18 -2.44
C LYS A 83 -13.38 6.65 -2.08
N ARG A 84 -12.46 7.48 -2.53
CA ARG A 84 -12.52 8.96 -2.41
C ARG A 84 -13.16 9.58 -3.65
N TRP A 85 -14.41 9.20 -3.91
CA TRP A 85 -15.18 9.70 -5.03
C TRP A 85 -16.03 10.89 -4.61
N LYS A 86 -15.66 12.08 -5.04
CA LYS A 86 -16.42 13.32 -4.79
C LYS A 86 -17.65 13.42 -5.67
N GLY A 87 -18.67 14.11 -5.18
CA GLY A 87 -19.91 14.35 -5.90
C GLY A 87 -20.99 13.31 -5.63
N GLU A 88 -21.95 13.21 -6.53
CA GLU A 88 -23.06 12.28 -6.43
C GLU A 88 -22.70 10.93 -7.03
N LEU A 89 -23.00 9.86 -6.31
CA LEU A 89 -22.77 8.47 -6.73
C LEU A 89 -24.11 7.77 -6.86
N THR A 90 -24.36 7.17 -8.02
CA THR A 90 -25.55 6.35 -8.28
C THR A 90 -25.13 5.00 -8.83
N GLU A 91 -25.65 3.91 -8.26
CA GLU A 91 -25.51 2.59 -8.83
C GLU A 91 -26.62 2.34 -9.86
N CYS A 92 -26.21 1.98 -11.08
CA CYS A 92 -27.09 1.62 -12.16
C CYS A 92 -26.56 0.38 -12.87
N ASP A 93 -27.33 -0.70 -12.93
CA ASP A 93 -26.99 -1.96 -13.62
C ASP A 93 -25.61 -2.54 -13.23
N GLY A 94 -25.24 -2.39 -11.96
CA GLY A 94 -23.96 -2.89 -11.42
C GLY A 94 -22.72 -2.07 -11.85
N GLN A 95 -22.95 -0.89 -12.40
CA GLN A 95 -21.93 0.16 -12.61
C GLN A 95 -22.21 1.34 -11.67
N PHE A 96 -21.19 2.15 -11.45
CA PHE A 96 -21.32 3.39 -10.68
C PHE A 96 -21.22 4.59 -11.61
N VAL A 97 -22.21 5.46 -11.53
CA VAL A 97 -22.22 6.76 -12.21
C VAL A 97 -21.84 7.81 -11.18
N GLN A 98 -20.70 8.44 -11.37
CA GLN A 98 -20.23 9.56 -10.57
C GLN A 98 -20.56 10.85 -11.31
N ARG A 99 -21.28 11.76 -10.66
CA ARG A 99 -21.55 13.12 -11.15
C ARG A 99 -20.86 14.11 -10.24
N LYS A 100 -20.04 14.98 -10.81
CA LYS A 100 -19.29 15.99 -10.09
C LYS A 100 -19.52 17.37 -10.72
N LEU A 101 -19.88 18.35 -9.91
CA LEU A 101 -19.95 19.74 -10.34
C LEU A 101 -18.54 20.33 -10.40
N ASP A 102 -18.14 20.85 -11.53
CA ASP A 102 -16.97 21.70 -11.64
C ASP A 102 -17.34 23.11 -11.13
N ARG A 103 -16.77 23.52 -10.00
CA ARG A 103 -17.07 24.79 -9.36
C ARG A 103 -16.56 26.03 -10.13
N TRP A 104 -15.67 25.83 -11.11
CA TRP A 104 -15.11 26.91 -11.92
C TRP A 104 -15.96 27.17 -13.19
N THR A 105 -16.48 26.10 -13.78
CA THR A 105 -17.28 26.17 -15.01
C THR A 105 -18.78 26.07 -14.77
N ASP A 106 -19.19 25.71 -13.56
CA ASP A 106 -20.58 25.37 -13.17
C ASP A 106 -21.19 24.24 -14.03
N GLU A 107 -20.32 23.38 -14.58
CA GLU A 107 -20.72 22.25 -15.42
C GLU A 107 -20.68 20.92 -14.67
N TRP A 108 -21.63 20.05 -14.97
CA TRP A 108 -21.66 18.70 -14.43
C TRP A 108 -20.87 17.73 -15.30
N HIS A 109 -19.83 17.12 -14.72
CA HIS A 109 -19.08 16.05 -15.34
C HIS A 109 -19.58 14.71 -14.84
N THR A 110 -19.81 13.80 -15.79
CA THR A 110 -20.26 12.43 -15.49
C THR A 110 -19.15 11.43 -15.84
N LYS A 111 -18.84 10.52 -14.91
CA LYS A 111 -17.87 9.46 -15.12
C LYS A 111 -18.46 8.11 -14.70
N ILE A 112 -18.30 7.11 -15.58
CA ILE A 112 -18.66 5.72 -15.25
C ILE A 112 -17.47 5.08 -14.53
N GLN A 113 -17.73 4.54 -13.36
CA GLN A 113 -16.76 3.84 -12.52
C GLN A 113 -17.07 2.34 -12.47
N LYS A 114 -16.02 1.53 -12.31
CA LYS A 114 -16.20 0.11 -12.04
C LYS A 114 -16.79 -0.09 -10.65
N SER A 115 -17.61 -1.12 -10.47
CA SER A 115 -18.19 -1.44 -9.17
C SER A 115 -17.10 -1.79 -8.14
N PRO A 116 -16.97 -1.03 -7.02
CA PRO A 116 -16.02 -1.33 -5.96
C PRO A 116 -16.39 -2.63 -5.24
N PHE A 117 -17.66 -2.99 -5.18
CA PHE A 117 -18.11 -4.26 -4.62
C PHE A 117 -17.60 -5.47 -5.42
N ARG A 118 -17.65 -5.38 -6.76
CA ARG A 118 -17.10 -6.44 -7.63
C ARG A 118 -15.58 -6.50 -7.52
N GLN A 119 -14.92 -5.34 -7.43
CA GLN A 119 -13.47 -5.25 -7.23
C GLN A 119 -13.07 -5.97 -5.94
N LEU A 120 -13.67 -5.60 -4.81
CA LEU A 120 -13.40 -6.20 -3.50
C LEU A 120 -13.76 -7.71 -3.46
N SER A 121 -14.89 -8.09 -4.02
CA SER A 121 -15.28 -9.52 -4.08
C SER A 121 -14.27 -10.35 -4.85
N ARG A 122 -13.76 -9.85 -5.99
CA ARG A 122 -12.70 -10.50 -6.75
C ARG A 122 -11.39 -10.55 -5.94
N ALA A 123 -11.00 -9.47 -5.27
CA ALA A 123 -9.80 -9.43 -4.44
C ALA A 123 -9.88 -10.47 -3.30
N ILE A 124 -11.01 -10.55 -2.59
CA ILE A 124 -11.24 -11.55 -1.54
C ILE A 124 -11.18 -12.98 -2.11
N TYR A 125 -11.75 -13.22 -3.30
CA TYR A 125 -11.67 -14.52 -3.96
C TYR A 125 -10.23 -14.93 -4.23
N LEU A 126 -9.42 -14.02 -4.80
CA LEU A 126 -8.00 -14.27 -5.07
C LEU A 126 -7.19 -14.42 -3.78
N LEU A 127 -7.47 -13.62 -2.75
CA LEU A 127 -6.81 -13.74 -1.46
C LEU A 127 -7.01 -15.12 -0.83
N ARG A 128 -8.22 -15.67 -0.92
CA ARG A 128 -8.53 -17.04 -0.46
C ARG A 128 -7.78 -18.13 -1.23
N LYS A 129 -7.28 -17.83 -2.44
CA LYS A 129 -6.42 -18.75 -3.21
C LYS A 129 -4.95 -18.64 -2.80
N GLN A 130 -4.53 -17.45 -2.37
CA GLN A 130 -3.15 -17.18 -1.96
C GLN A 130 -2.87 -17.67 -0.54
N VAL A 131 -3.83 -17.50 0.37
CA VAL A 131 -3.71 -17.86 1.79
C VAL A 131 -4.21 -19.29 2.01
N THR A 132 -3.43 -20.09 2.74
CA THR A 132 -3.77 -21.50 3.02
C THR A 132 -4.84 -21.65 4.09
N GLU A 133 -4.84 -20.78 5.07
CA GLU A 133 -5.84 -20.75 6.13
C GLU A 133 -7.22 -20.32 5.63
N LYS A 134 -8.26 -20.82 6.28
CA LYS A 134 -9.65 -20.49 5.91
C LYS A 134 -10.29 -19.65 7.01
N ALA A 135 -10.72 -18.46 6.65
CA ALA A 135 -11.46 -17.58 7.54
C ALA A 135 -12.64 -16.92 6.82
N TRP A 136 -13.64 -16.53 7.60
CA TRP A 136 -14.70 -15.68 7.07
C TRP A 136 -14.19 -14.25 6.94
N ILE A 137 -14.44 -13.62 5.79
CA ILE A 137 -14.06 -12.24 5.51
C ILE A 137 -15.33 -11.46 5.25
N ASN A 138 -15.58 -10.44 6.08
CA ASN A 138 -16.66 -9.48 5.90
C ASN A 138 -16.18 -8.41 4.92
N SER A 139 -16.91 -8.21 3.82
CA SER A 139 -16.55 -7.22 2.78
C SER A 139 -17.30 -5.92 2.99
N ILE A 140 -16.58 -4.80 2.94
CA ILE A 140 -17.11 -3.45 3.16
C ILE A 140 -16.53 -2.50 2.11
N VAL A 141 -17.37 -1.64 1.54
CA VAL A 141 -16.91 -0.50 0.75
C VAL A 141 -17.11 0.78 1.58
N TYR A 142 -16.06 1.59 1.68
CA TYR A 142 -16.10 2.88 2.37
C TYR A 142 -15.96 4.01 1.36
N PHE A 143 -16.95 4.93 1.36
CA PHE A 143 -16.95 6.11 0.49
C PHE A 143 -16.66 7.36 1.35
N GLU A 144 -15.49 7.96 1.18
CA GLU A 144 -15.02 9.01 2.08
C GLU A 144 -15.52 10.41 1.70
N ASP A 145 -15.55 10.74 0.42
CA ASP A 145 -15.73 12.12 -0.05
C ASP A 145 -17.04 12.35 -0.83
N ALA A 146 -17.95 11.39 -0.83
CA ALA A 146 -19.17 11.49 -1.62
C ALA A 146 -20.19 12.46 -0.99
N ASP A 147 -20.73 13.38 -1.81
CA ASP A 147 -21.75 14.33 -1.35
C ASP A 147 -23.12 13.66 -1.18
N ARG A 148 -23.41 12.67 -2.03
CA ARG A 148 -24.64 11.89 -2.01
C ARG A 148 -24.42 10.50 -2.60
N ILE A 149 -24.99 9.49 -1.95
CA ILE A 149 -24.88 8.08 -2.39
C ILE A 149 -26.27 7.47 -2.56
N SER A 150 -26.49 6.89 -3.75
CA SER A 150 -27.71 6.16 -4.11
C SER A 150 -27.34 4.78 -4.59
N ILE A 151 -27.36 3.78 -3.67
CA ILE A 151 -26.97 2.40 -3.92
C ILE A 151 -28.17 1.49 -3.59
N ASN A 152 -28.57 0.68 -4.54
CA ASN A 152 -29.71 -0.24 -4.42
C ASN A 152 -29.32 -1.69 -4.11
N ASN A 153 -28.03 -1.98 -3.97
CA ASN A 153 -27.58 -3.35 -3.70
C ASN A 153 -27.57 -3.68 -2.20
N LYS A 154 -27.53 -5.00 -1.92
CA LYS A 154 -27.51 -5.51 -0.54
C LYS A 154 -26.10 -5.60 0.07
N ASN A 155 -25.09 -5.02 -0.58
CA ASN A 155 -23.72 -5.05 -0.10
C ASN A 155 -23.53 -4.05 1.06
N THR A 156 -22.62 -4.36 1.95
CA THR A 156 -22.30 -3.50 3.09
C THR A 156 -21.41 -2.35 2.66
N TRP A 157 -21.85 -1.14 2.95
CA TRP A 157 -21.10 0.09 2.68
C TRP A 157 -21.35 1.17 3.73
N PHE A 158 -20.41 2.10 3.85
CA PHE A 158 -20.49 3.25 4.75
C PHE A 158 -19.88 4.48 4.08
N ASP A 159 -20.33 5.65 4.49
CA ASP A 159 -19.79 6.98 4.15
C ASP A 159 -19.35 7.75 5.40
N ASN A 160 -19.45 7.11 6.55
CA ASN A 160 -19.10 7.68 7.84
C ASN A 160 -18.30 6.68 8.66
N VAL A 161 -17.16 7.10 9.19
CA VAL A 161 -16.24 6.24 9.94
C VAL A 161 -16.83 5.77 11.28
N TYR A 162 -17.67 6.58 11.92
CA TYR A 162 -18.30 6.18 13.19
C TYR A 162 -19.27 5.03 13.00
N SER A 163 -20.14 5.13 11.99
CA SER A 163 -21.07 4.05 11.63
C SER A 163 -20.33 2.78 11.22
N LEU A 164 -19.22 2.92 10.48
CA LEU A 164 -18.35 1.79 10.11
C LEU A 164 -17.72 1.14 11.35
N THR A 165 -17.17 1.91 12.29
CA THR A 165 -16.54 1.38 13.50
C THR A 165 -17.56 0.73 14.42
N GLU A 166 -18.74 1.30 14.57
CA GLU A 166 -19.86 0.67 15.30
C GLU A 166 -20.27 -0.66 14.66
N TYR A 167 -20.34 -0.73 13.33
CA TYR A 167 -20.61 -1.96 12.62
C TYR A 167 -19.53 -3.02 12.88
N ILE A 168 -18.25 -2.67 12.82
CA ILE A 168 -17.13 -3.59 13.10
C ILE A 168 -17.20 -4.13 14.53
N GLN A 169 -17.56 -3.31 15.50
CA GLN A 169 -17.72 -3.73 16.89
C GLN A 169 -18.86 -4.74 17.07
N ASN A 170 -20.03 -4.41 16.56
CA ASN A 170 -21.28 -5.07 16.88
C ASN A 170 -21.67 -6.16 15.88
N ASN A 171 -21.19 -6.11 14.64
CA ASN A 171 -21.59 -6.97 13.54
C ASN A 171 -20.41 -7.79 12.99
N GLY A 172 -20.64 -8.39 11.84
CA GLY A 172 -19.69 -9.25 11.15
C GLY A 172 -19.67 -10.68 11.69
N GLN A 173 -19.37 -11.61 10.80
CA GLN A 173 -19.29 -13.01 11.11
C GLN A 173 -17.94 -13.37 11.74
N VAL A 174 -17.98 -14.07 12.85
CA VAL A 174 -16.79 -14.56 13.57
C VAL A 174 -16.25 -15.81 12.86
N SER A 175 -14.92 -15.92 12.78
CA SER A 175 -14.27 -17.14 12.31
C SER A 175 -14.16 -18.19 13.43
N TYR A 176 -14.12 -19.47 13.04
CA TYR A 176 -13.93 -20.53 14.01
C TYR A 176 -12.50 -20.55 14.61
N GLY A 177 -12.39 -20.79 15.89
CA GLY A 177 -11.10 -20.86 16.58
C GLY A 177 -10.23 -19.61 16.33
N ASN A 178 -8.93 -19.79 16.12
CA ASN A 178 -7.97 -18.73 15.80
C ASN A 178 -7.75 -18.49 14.30
N ASN A 179 -8.65 -19.01 13.46
CA ASN A 179 -8.46 -18.97 12.00
C ASN A 179 -8.35 -17.55 11.44
N ALA A 180 -9.06 -16.58 12.01
CA ALA A 180 -8.98 -15.19 11.58
C ALA A 180 -7.56 -14.62 11.79
N GLN A 181 -6.93 -14.88 12.93
CA GLN A 181 -5.57 -14.44 13.23
C GLN A 181 -4.55 -15.13 12.32
N ALA A 182 -4.68 -16.46 12.15
CA ALA A 182 -3.77 -17.23 11.28
C ALA A 182 -3.89 -16.77 9.81
N PHE A 183 -5.11 -16.53 9.33
CA PHE A 183 -5.35 -15.95 8.01
C PHE A 183 -4.72 -14.55 7.88
N PHE A 184 -4.99 -13.66 8.84
CA PHE A 184 -4.48 -12.30 8.86
C PHE A 184 -2.95 -12.27 8.81
N ASN A 185 -2.28 -13.17 9.55
CA ASN A 185 -0.82 -13.24 9.59
C ASN A 185 -0.19 -13.59 8.24
N GLN A 186 -0.89 -14.41 7.40
CA GLN A 186 -0.43 -14.78 6.07
C GLN A 186 -0.66 -13.70 5.01
N CYS A 187 -1.51 -12.70 5.26
CA CYS A 187 -1.73 -11.59 4.34
C CYS A 187 -0.48 -10.69 4.28
N ILE A 188 -0.02 -10.38 3.08
CA ILE A 188 1.21 -9.62 2.83
C ILE A 188 0.84 -8.16 2.51
N PRO A 189 1.15 -7.19 3.39
CA PRO A 189 0.99 -5.78 3.07
C PRO A 189 2.03 -5.32 2.05
N ALA A 190 1.70 -4.30 1.26
CA ALA A 190 2.63 -3.71 0.30
C ALA A 190 3.77 -2.97 0.99
N ASP A 191 4.95 -3.08 0.41
CA ASP A 191 6.03 -2.13 0.63
C ASP A 191 5.86 -0.92 -0.30
N TYR A 192 6.38 0.24 0.09
CA TYR A 192 6.24 1.47 -0.66
C TYR A 192 7.60 2.03 -1.05
N LEU A 193 7.80 2.27 -2.34
CA LEU A 193 8.96 2.96 -2.85
C LEU A 193 8.59 4.37 -3.27
N TYR A 194 9.41 5.34 -2.89
CA TYR A 194 9.23 6.75 -3.21
C TYR A 194 10.46 7.31 -3.91
N SER A 195 10.22 8.20 -4.86
CA SER A 195 11.25 9.05 -5.44
C SER A 195 10.70 10.46 -5.62
N ASN A 196 11.50 11.48 -5.39
CA ASN A 196 11.14 12.88 -5.62
C ASN A 196 10.86 13.18 -7.10
N SER A 197 11.36 12.34 -8.00
CA SER A 197 11.05 12.40 -9.43
C SER A 197 9.70 11.78 -9.80
N TRP A 198 8.98 11.18 -8.84
CA TRP A 198 7.69 10.54 -9.09
C TRP A 198 6.55 11.33 -8.48
N ASP A 199 5.42 11.28 -9.14
CA ASP A 199 4.18 11.81 -8.57
C ASP A 199 3.64 10.93 -7.44
N LYS A 200 4.18 9.70 -7.22
CA LYS A 200 3.66 8.70 -6.29
C LYS A 200 4.62 7.64 -5.83
N SER A 201 4.22 7.00 -4.68
CA SER A 201 4.75 5.71 -4.26
C SER A 201 4.38 4.58 -5.22
N LEU A 202 5.30 3.66 -5.40
CA LEU A 202 5.05 2.36 -5.99
C LEU A 202 4.74 1.37 -4.86
N HIS A 203 3.58 0.71 -4.93
CA HIS A 203 3.22 -0.40 -4.05
C HIS A 203 3.76 -1.69 -4.64
N CYS A 204 4.53 -2.43 -3.87
CA CYS A 204 5.19 -3.66 -4.33
C CYS A 204 5.50 -4.58 -3.14
N VAL A 205 6.12 -5.70 -3.40
CA VAL A 205 6.72 -6.56 -2.37
C VAL A 205 8.23 -6.61 -2.61
N ILE A 206 9.00 -6.03 -1.69
CA ILE A 206 10.46 -6.11 -1.73
C ILE A 206 10.87 -7.54 -1.37
N CYS A 207 11.74 -8.15 -2.18
CA CYS A 207 12.28 -9.48 -1.90
C CYS A 207 13.17 -9.42 -0.64
N ASP A 208 12.92 -10.29 0.34
CA ASP A 208 13.60 -10.28 1.65
C ASP A 208 15.12 -10.41 1.54
N ASP A 209 15.60 -11.25 0.64
CA ASP A 209 17.01 -11.48 0.34
C ASP A 209 17.71 -10.29 -0.34
N SER A 210 16.95 -9.33 -0.87
CA SER A 210 17.52 -8.13 -1.52
C SER A 210 17.64 -6.93 -0.58
N LEU A 211 17.09 -7.00 0.63
CA LEU A 211 17.09 -5.89 1.58
C LEU A 211 17.66 -6.35 2.94
N ALA A 212 18.99 -6.47 2.98
CA ALA A 212 19.74 -6.69 4.20
C ALA A 212 20.95 -5.76 4.24
N PHE A 213 21.12 -5.05 5.35
CA PHE A 213 22.25 -4.14 5.52
C PHE A 213 23.23 -4.68 6.53
N ARG A 214 24.50 -4.79 6.12
CA ARG A 214 25.59 -5.11 7.05
C ARG A 214 26.15 -3.81 7.61
N ILE A 215 26.00 -3.61 8.92
CA ILE A 215 26.46 -2.43 9.63
C ILE A 215 27.42 -2.89 10.74
N SER A 216 28.70 -2.68 10.51
CA SER A 216 29.76 -3.24 11.37
C SER A 216 29.63 -4.77 11.47
N ASN A 217 29.39 -5.31 12.68
CA ASN A 217 29.24 -6.74 12.93
C ASN A 217 27.78 -7.22 12.96
N LYS A 218 26.82 -6.37 12.67
CA LYS A 218 25.39 -6.68 12.69
C LYS A 218 24.79 -6.69 11.29
N VAL A 219 23.92 -7.64 11.00
CA VAL A 219 23.06 -7.63 9.83
C VAL A 219 21.68 -7.19 10.26
N VAL A 220 21.12 -6.17 9.59
CA VAL A 220 19.76 -5.67 9.77
C VAL A 220 18.95 -6.17 8.59
N HIS A 221 18.00 -7.06 8.84
CA HIS A 221 17.13 -7.66 7.82
C HIS A 221 15.89 -6.83 7.58
N LYS A 222 15.25 -7.02 6.42
CA LYS A 222 13.97 -6.37 6.08
C LYS A 222 12.94 -6.49 7.20
N SER A 223 12.83 -7.66 7.83
CA SER A 223 11.91 -7.90 8.96
C SER A 223 12.08 -6.96 10.15
N ASP A 224 13.28 -6.41 10.34
CA ASP A 224 13.63 -5.54 11.47
C ASP A 224 13.49 -4.05 11.13
N ILE A 225 13.30 -3.73 9.86
CA ILE A 225 13.28 -2.36 9.34
C ILE A 225 11.84 -1.82 9.30
N SER A 226 11.65 -0.58 9.66
CA SER A 226 10.42 0.18 9.48
C SER A 226 10.51 1.07 8.23
N THR A 227 11.55 1.90 8.18
CA THR A 227 11.73 2.87 7.10
C THR A 227 13.18 3.01 6.69
N ILE A 228 13.40 3.44 5.46
CA ILE A 228 14.71 3.77 4.90
C ILE A 228 14.58 5.12 4.19
N SER A 229 15.42 6.09 4.54
CA SER A 229 15.61 7.31 3.76
C SER A 229 16.97 7.31 3.08
N ILE A 230 17.04 7.88 1.89
CA ILE A 230 18.22 7.84 1.03
C ILE A 230 18.60 9.26 0.66
N GLU A 231 19.81 9.67 1.05
CA GLU A 231 20.40 10.95 0.65
C GLU A 231 21.43 10.69 -0.46
N HIS A 232 21.23 11.36 -1.59
CA HIS A 232 22.05 11.14 -2.78
C HIS A 232 23.29 12.01 -2.82
N HIS A 233 24.45 11.38 -2.96
CA HIS A 233 25.73 12.00 -3.25
C HIS A 233 26.24 11.54 -4.63
N TRP A 234 27.22 12.25 -5.19
CA TRP A 234 27.71 11.91 -6.54
C TRP A 234 28.19 10.47 -6.67
N SER A 235 28.93 9.96 -5.71
CA SER A 235 29.58 8.63 -5.78
C SER A 235 29.01 7.60 -4.80
N TYR A 236 28.07 7.96 -3.95
CA TYR A 236 27.43 7.04 -2.99
C TYR A 236 26.05 7.56 -2.59
N ASP A 237 25.25 6.70 -1.97
CA ASP A 237 24.05 7.07 -1.25
C ASP A 237 24.29 6.90 0.25
N GLU A 238 23.92 7.89 1.06
CA GLU A 238 23.79 7.69 2.49
C GLU A 238 22.40 7.13 2.80
N VAL A 239 22.36 5.87 3.22
CA VAL A 239 21.14 5.14 3.54
C VAL A 239 20.93 5.18 5.04
N LYS A 240 19.88 5.87 5.49
CA LYS A 240 19.47 5.98 6.90
C LYS A 240 18.33 5.02 7.15
N ILE A 241 18.51 4.10 8.09
CA ILE A 241 17.60 3.01 8.39
C ILE A 241 17.00 3.25 9.77
N GLU A 242 15.69 3.23 9.88
CA GLU A 242 14.98 3.18 11.15
C GLU A 242 14.42 1.77 11.35
N ALA A 243 14.89 1.10 12.39
CA ALA A 243 14.39 -0.21 12.77
C ALA A 243 13.06 -0.10 13.56
N LYS A 244 12.26 -1.17 13.56
CA LYS A 244 10.98 -1.25 14.29
C LYS A 244 11.09 -0.99 15.80
N ASN A 245 12.25 -1.25 16.38
CA ASN A 245 12.56 -0.97 17.79
C ASN A 245 13.04 0.47 18.05
N GLY A 246 12.98 1.35 17.03
CA GLY A 246 13.41 2.75 17.09
C GLY A 246 14.93 2.96 16.96
N THR A 247 15.72 1.90 16.79
CA THR A 247 17.17 2.04 16.54
C THR A 247 17.41 2.62 15.15
N ARG A 248 18.34 3.57 15.06
CA ARG A 248 18.72 4.23 13.79
C ARG A 248 20.13 3.85 13.40
N TYR A 249 20.31 3.61 12.11
CA TYR A 249 21.59 3.27 11.49
C TYR A 249 21.81 4.15 10.26
N ALA A 250 23.07 4.33 9.88
CA ALA A 250 23.45 4.96 8.62
C ALA A 250 24.56 4.14 7.95
N VAL A 251 24.49 4.00 6.63
CA VAL A 251 25.49 3.29 5.83
C VAL A 251 25.64 3.96 4.47
N ASN A 252 26.87 4.08 3.99
CA ASN A 252 27.17 4.59 2.65
C ASN A 252 27.23 3.44 1.64
N ILE A 253 26.49 3.56 0.54
CA ILE A 253 26.38 2.56 -0.51
C ILE A 253 26.72 3.21 -1.85
N GLU A 254 27.70 2.69 -2.58
CA GLU A 254 28.11 3.22 -3.89
C GLU A 254 27.15 2.82 -5.01
N ASN A 255 26.82 1.53 -5.11
CA ASN A 255 25.95 0.97 -6.15
C ASN A 255 25.01 -0.07 -5.53
N GLY A 256 23.95 0.41 -4.88
CA GLY A 256 22.92 -0.43 -4.28
C GLY A 256 21.75 -0.67 -5.22
N SER A 257 21.10 -1.82 -5.07
CA SER A 257 19.82 -2.09 -5.73
C SER A 257 18.96 -3.02 -4.89
N ILE A 258 17.65 -2.90 -5.06
CA ILE A 258 16.67 -3.81 -4.47
C ILE A 258 15.91 -4.54 -5.56
N TYR A 259 15.41 -5.71 -5.23
CA TYR A 259 14.51 -6.45 -6.09
C TYR A 259 13.11 -6.44 -5.51
N VAL A 260 12.13 -6.15 -6.36
CA VAL A 260 10.72 -6.08 -5.98
C VAL A 260 9.90 -6.98 -6.89
N ILE A 261 8.77 -7.44 -6.35
CA ILE A 261 7.74 -8.11 -7.12
C ILE A 261 6.57 -7.13 -7.26
N ASP A 262 6.26 -6.80 -8.50
CA ASP A 262 5.11 -5.98 -8.88
C ASP A 262 4.37 -6.69 -10.00
N ASN A 263 3.06 -6.85 -9.85
CA ASN A 263 2.20 -7.57 -10.79
C ASN A 263 2.72 -8.98 -11.18
N GLY A 264 3.38 -9.68 -10.25
CA GLY A 264 3.95 -11.02 -10.46
C GLY A 264 5.29 -11.05 -11.18
N TYR A 265 5.83 -9.91 -11.57
CA TYR A 265 7.15 -9.81 -12.20
C TYR A 265 8.20 -9.29 -11.23
N LYS A 266 9.43 -9.80 -11.33
CA LYS A 266 10.57 -9.33 -10.53
C LYS A 266 11.32 -8.23 -11.27
N TYR A 267 11.42 -7.05 -10.62
CA TYR A 267 12.13 -5.89 -11.13
C TYR A 267 13.32 -5.55 -10.24
N ARG A 268 14.36 -4.97 -10.85
CA ARG A 268 15.51 -4.40 -10.14
C ARG A 268 15.38 -2.88 -10.13
N TYR A 269 15.50 -2.29 -8.95
CA TYR A 269 15.53 -0.84 -8.77
C TYR A 269 16.84 -0.42 -8.13
N ALA A 270 17.54 0.56 -8.73
CA ALA A 270 18.74 1.14 -8.16
C ALA A 270 18.38 2.06 -6.99
N LEU A 271 19.09 1.96 -5.87
CA LEU A 271 18.86 2.81 -4.69
C LEU A 271 19.04 4.30 -5.01
N CYS A 272 19.96 4.65 -5.92
CA CYS A 272 20.17 6.03 -6.35
C CYS A 272 18.99 6.69 -7.08
N LYS A 273 17.91 5.94 -7.33
CA LYS A 273 16.64 6.45 -7.91
C LYS A 273 15.51 6.52 -6.89
N LEU A 274 15.77 6.12 -5.65
CA LEU A 274 14.80 6.09 -4.57
C LEU A 274 15.21 7.10 -3.49
N ASP A 275 14.26 7.83 -2.94
CA ASP A 275 14.50 8.76 -1.83
C ASP A 275 14.03 8.16 -0.50
N TYR A 276 13.03 7.26 -0.56
CA TYR A 276 12.44 6.71 0.64
C TYR A 276 11.80 5.33 0.37
N ILE A 277 11.91 4.45 1.35
CA ILE A 277 11.27 3.14 1.36
C ILE A 277 10.55 2.99 2.70
N HIS A 278 9.25 2.70 2.63
CA HIS A 278 8.47 2.31 3.80
C HIS A 278 8.10 0.83 3.68
N LEU A 279 8.39 0.05 4.71
CA LEU A 279 8.09 -1.38 4.69
C LEU A 279 6.69 -1.64 5.24
N GLY A 280 5.93 -2.44 4.51
CA GLY A 280 4.62 -2.88 4.94
C GLY A 280 4.72 -3.74 6.20
N ASN A 281 3.93 -3.40 7.22
CA ASN A 281 3.92 -4.07 8.52
C ASN A 281 2.57 -4.72 8.77
#